data_7175cbea2190c1769a019095d4c8f7f3
#
_entry.id   7175cbea2190c1769a019095d4c8f7f3
#
_cell.length_a   1.000
_cell.length_b   1.000
_cell.length_c   1.000
_cell.angle_alpha   90.00
_cell.angle_beta   90.00
_cell.angle_gamma   90.00
#
_symmetry.space_group_name_H-M   'P 1'
#
loop_
_entity.id
_entity.type
_entity.pdbx_description
1 polymer ?
#
loop_
_entity_poly.entity_id
_entity_poly.type
_entity_poly.pdbx_seq_one_letter_code
_entity_poly.pdbx_strand_id
1 'polypeptide(L)'
;MTSKTLILICNQFPFGRGETFISNEFNYLHSAFDKVVILSRTDETVQTRQIPNDVELFKISPKSNLLQKIKFLFILVSNRQRVKRLLKHEESSVYSIFKKPATDSQKRKMKHDLFKALEIKNYIEKKIIPKTGTNVIVYSYWQNSSALSGILLKEDKLCNQAISRAHRGDLYFDVQ
;
A
#
# COMPACT_ATOMS: atom_id res chain seq x y z
N MET A 1 -25.75 12.94 -0.31
CA MET A 1 -24.30 13.03 -0.58
C MET A 1 -23.69 11.65 -0.38
N THR A 2 -22.85 11.18 -1.29
CA THR A 2 -22.18 9.87 -1.13
C THR A 2 -21.07 10.01 -0.08
N SER A 3 -21.12 9.19 0.96
CA SER A 3 -20.10 9.17 2.04
C SER A 3 -18.70 8.97 1.47
N LYS A 4 -17.77 9.85 1.85
CA LYS A 4 -16.37 9.87 1.38
C LYS A 4 -15.48 9.12 2.38
N THR A 5 -14.93 7.99 1.95
CA THR A 5 -14.08 7.14 2.79
C THR A 5 -12.60 7.30 2.43
N LEU A 6 -11.75 7.51 3.43
CA LEU A 6 -10.30 7.44 3.32
C LEU A 6 -9.81 6.07 3.80
N ILE A 7 -8.99 5.39 2.98
CA ILE A 7 -8.18 4.25 3.40
C ILE A 7 -6.73 4.72 3.48
N LEU A 8 -6.21 4.90 4.70
CA LEU A 8 -4.83 5.29 4.97
C LEU A 8 -3.97 4.05 5.15
N ILE A 9 -2.98 3.85 4.28
CA ILE A 9 -2.02 2.73 4.37
C ILE A 9 -0.70 3.26 4.93
N CYS A 10 -0.28 2.72 6.06
CA CYS A 10 0.96 3.07 6.77
C CYS A 10 1.72 1.83 7.23
N ASN A 11 2.99 2.00 7.60
CA ASN A 11 3.82 0.89 8.05
C ASN A 11 3.59 0.59 9.54
N GLN A 12 3.53 1.61 10.38
CA GLN A 12 3.44 1.44 11.84
C GLN A 12 2.30 2.21 12.49
N PHE A 13 1.91 3.37 11.98
CA PHE A 13 0.88 4.19 12.61
C PHE A 13 -0.45 3.43 12.78
N PRO A 14 -1.10 3.47 13.95
CA PRO A 14 -0.78 4.21 15.18
C PRO A 14 0.13 3.45 16.18
N PHE A 15 0.74 2.35 15.76
CA PHE A 15 1.67 1.54 16.56
C PHE A 15 3.12 2.03 16.38
N GLY A 16 4.01 1.59 17.27
CA GLY A 16 5.43 1.89 17.19
C GLY A 16 5.76 3.38 17.27
N ARG A 17 7.00 3.76 16.97
CA ARG A 17 7.51 5.14 17.07
C ARG A 17 7.76 5.82 15.72
N GLY A 18 7.69 5.07 14.63
CA GLY A 18 7.86 5.61 13.27
C GLY A 18 6.67 6.46 12.81
N GLU A 19 6.82 7.10 11.64
CA GLU A 19 5.74 7.85 10.97
C GLU A 19 5.14 8.99 11.82
N THR A 20 5.98 9.72 12.54
CA THR A 20 5.57 10.82 13.43
C THR A 20 4.80 11.92 12.71
N PHE A 21 5.10 12.15 11.43
CA PHE A 21 4.42 13.18 10.62
C PHE A 21 2.93 12.86 10.38
N ILE A 22 2.55 11.56 10.32
CA ILE A 22 1.13 11.19 10.23
C ILE A 22 0.35 11.71 11.43
N SER A 23 0.93 11.68 12.62
CA SER A 23 0.25 12.15 13.83
C SER A 23 -0.19 13.60 13.73
N ASN A 24 0.61 14.44 13.07
CA ASN A 24 0.29 15.86 12.87
C ASN A 24 -0.77 16.06 11.77
N GLU A 25 -0.78 15.21 10.76
CA GLU A 25 -1.71 15.29 9.62
C GLU A 25 -3.05 14.61 9.93
N PHE A 26 -3.06 13.66 10.85
CA PHE A 26 -4.18 12.75 11.02
C PHE A 26 -5.50 13.44 11.39
N ASN A 27 -5.45 14.45 12.25
CA ASN A 27 -6.64 15.21 12.63
C ASN A 27 -7.27 15.92 11.43
N TYR A 28 -6.46 16.46 10.52
CA TYR A 28 -6.94 17.08 9.28
C TYR A 28 -7.53 16.04 8.33
N LEU A 29 -6.89 14.89 8.20
CA LEU A 29 -7.41 13.78 7.40
C LEU A 29 -8.74 13.28 7.98
N HIS A 30 -8.81 13.09 9.30
CA HIS A 30 -10.02 12.63 9.95
C HIS A 30 -11.20 13.58 9.76
N SER A 31 -10.96 14.91 9.86
CA SER A 31 -12.01 15.92 9.67
C SER A 31 -12.46 16.12 8.21
N ALA A 32 -11.64 15.69 7.24
CA ALA A 32 -11.91 15.88 5.81
C ALA A 32 -12.73 14.74 5.16
N PHE A 33 -12.95 13.65 5.90
CA PHE A 33 -13.62 12.45 5.41
C PHE A 33 -14.73 12.01 6.37
N ASP A 34 -15.84 11.49 5.82
CA ASP A 34 -16.94 10.97 6.62
C ASP A 34 -16.58 9.65 7.31
N LYS A 35 -15.63 8.92 6.76
CA LYS A 35 -15.10 7.69 7.31
C LYS A 35 -13.61 7.57 7.07
N VAL A 36 -12.86 7.17 8.10
CA VAL A 36 -11.43 6.88 8.00
C VAL A 36 -11.17 5.45 8.41
N VAL A 37 -10.41 4.75 7.56
CA VAL A 37 -9.91 3.39 7.80
C VAL A 37 -8.40 3.43 7.75
N ILE A 38 -7.73 2.91 8.78
CA ILE A 38 -6.28 2.76 8.82
C ILE A 38 -5.93 1.29 8.55
N LEU A 39 -5.04 1.06 7.60
CA LEU A 39 -4.38 -0.22 7.40
C LEU A 39 -2.91 -0.10 7.80
N SER A 40 -2.57 -0.62 8.97
CA SER A 40 -1.20 -0.63 9.50
C SER A 40 -0.50 -1.94 9.14
N ARG A 41 0.70 -1.84 8.57
CA ARG A 41 1.52 -2.98 8.14
C ARG A 41 2.56 -3.32 9.21
N THR A 42 2.11 -3.82 10.34
CA THR A 42 2.97 -4.02 11.51
C THR A 42 2.58 -5.28 12.29
N ASP A 43 3.56 -5.87 12.95
CA ASP A 43 3.36 -6.90 13.98
C ASP A 43 3.29 -6.31 15.40
N GLU A 44 3.54 -4.99 15.55
CA GLU A 44 3.46 -4.31 16.84
C GLU A 44 2.05 -4.44 17.43
N THR A 45 1.98 -4.75 18.72
CA THR A 45 0.70 -4.93 19.44
C THR A 45 0.31 -3.71 20.25
N VAL A 46 1.29 -2.91 20.66
CA VAL A 46 1.06 -1.74 21.51
C VAL A 46 0.79 -0.51 20.64
N GLN A 47 -0.41 0.03 20.76
CA GLN A 47 -0.75 1.31 20.17
C GLN A 47 -0.10 2.43 20.97
N THR A 48 0.74 3.23 20.30
CA THR A 48 1.53 4.31 20.93
C THR A 48 0.90 5.70 20.71
N ARG A 49 -0.09 5.80 19.82
CA ARG A 49 -0.78 7.05 19.51
C ARG A 49 -2.28 6.85 19.57
N GLN A 50 -2.93 7.82 20.18
CA GLN A 50 -4.39 7.84 20.23
C GLN A 50 -4.96 8.16 18.85
N ILE A 51 -6.03 7.47 18.49
CA ILE A 51 -6.86 7.73 17.31
C ILE A 51 -8.32 7.83 17.78
N PRO A 52 -9.18 8.59 17.10
CA PRO A 52 -10.61 8.65 17.40
C PRO A 52 -11.27 7.28 17.36
N ASN A 53 -12.29 7.08 18.21
CA ASN A 53 -12.97 5.78 18.37
C ASN A 53 -13.79 5.35 17.14
N ASP A 54 -14.13 6.28 16.26
CA ASP A 54 -14.86 6.05 15.01
C ASP A 54 -13.98 5.63 13.85
N VAL A 55 -12.63 5.61 14.05
CA VAL A 55 -11.67 5.16 13.05
C VAL A 55 -11.54 3.64 13.08
N GLU A 56 -11.81 3.00 11.96
CA GLU A 56 -11.58 1.56 11.82
C GLU A 56 -10.10 1.25 11.62
N LEU A 57 -9.54 0.37 12.44
CA LEU A 57 -8.13 -0.02 12.41
C LEU A 57 -7.98 -1.48 11.97
N PHE A 58 -7.25 -1.68 10.90
CA PHE A 58 -6.86 -3.00 10.39
C PHE A 58 -5.35 -3.17 10.48
N LYS A 59 -4.91 -4.42 10.64
CA LYS A 59 -3.50 -4.80 10.67
C LYS A 59 -3.21 -5.89 9.66
N ILE A 60 -2.06 -5.79 9.02
CA ILE A 60 -1.49 -6.85 8.19
C ILE A 60 -0.03 -7.05 8.58
N SER A 61 0.35 -8.30 8.87
CA SER A 61 1.75 -8.61 9.19
C SER A 61 2.67 -8.36 7.98
N PRO A 62 3.79 -7.66 8.17
CA PRO A 62 4.80 -7.52 7.12
C PRO A 62 5.56 -8.82 6.86
N LYS A 63 5.53 -9.78 7.82
CA LYS A 63 6.19 -11.08 7.70
C LYS A 63 5.34 -12.05 6.91
N SER A 64 5.96 -12.77 6.00
CA SER A 64 5.29 -13.84 5.26
C SER A 64 5.55 -15.19 5.92
N ASN A 65 4.49 -15.89 6.33
CA ASN A 65 4.57 -17.29 6.76
C ASN A 65 4.42 -18.24 5.55
N LEU A 66 4.61 -19.55 5.78
CA LEU A 66 4.53 -20.56 4.72
C LEU A 66 3.16 -20.57 4.01
N LEU A 67 2.07 -20.41 4.75
CA LEU A 67 0.71 -20.33 4.20
C LEU A 67 0.52 -19.09 3.32
N GLN A 68 1.12 -17.98 3.68
CA GLN A 68 1.11 -16.77 2.85
C GLN A 68 1.92 -16.97 1.56
N LYS A 69 3.04 -17.71 1.61
CA LYS A 69 3.81 -18.07 0.40
C LYS A 69 3.00 -18.95 -0.56
N ILE A 70 2.21 -19.91 -0.05
CA ILE A 70 1.33 -20.74 -0.87
C ILE A 70 0.20 -19.90 -1.48
N LYS A 71 -0.47 -19.06 -0.68
CA LYS A 71 -1.47 -18.10 -1.18
C LYS A 71 -0.88 -17.18 -2.25
N PHE A 72 0.37 -16.84 -2.10
CA PHE A 72 1.12 -16.05 -3.08
C PHE A 72 1.23 -16.72 -4.44
N LEU A 73 1.64 -17.97 -4.49
CA LEU A 73 1.71 -18.71 -5.75
C LEU A 73 0.36 -18.70 -6.47
N PHE A 74 -0.72 -18.86 -5.72
CA PHE A 74 -2.08 -18.77 -6.26
C PHE A 74 -2.40 -17.38 -6.82
N ILE A 75 -2.05 -16.32 -6.09
CA ILE A 75 -2.23 -14.92 -6.54
C ILE A 75 -1.41 -14.63 -7.81
N LEU A 76 -0.17 -15.13 -7.88
CA LEU A 76 0.68 -14.97 -9.06
C LEU A 76 0.12 -15.70 -10.28
N VAL A 77 -0.36 -16.92 -10.10
CA VAL A 77 -0.95 -17.72 -11.19
C VAL A 77 -2.22 -17.04 -11.70
N SER A 78 -3.12 -16.64 -10.81
CA SER A 78 -4.38 -15.96 -11.17
C SER A 78 -4.17 -14.56 -11.79
N ASN A 79 -3.04 -13.91 -11.51
CA ASN A 79 -2.70 -12.58 -12.05
C ASN A 79 -1.53 -12.63 -13.03
N ARG A 80 -1.20 -13.77 -13.60
CA ARG A 80 0.02 -13.99 -14.42
C ARG A 80 0.22 -12.95 -15.52
N GLN A 81 -0.82 -12.62 -16.27
CA GLN A 81 -0.73 -11.63 -17.36
C GLN A 81 -0.47 -10.22 -16.82
N ARG A 82 -1.18 -9.84 -15.74
CA ARG A 82 -1.00 -8.55 -15.07
C ARG A 82 0.41 -8.41 -14.49
N VAL A 83 0.90 -9.45 -13.82
CA VAL A 83 2.26 -9.50 -13.28
C VAL A 83 3.30 -9.33 -14.38
N LYS A 84 3.17 -10.04 -15.52
CA LYS A 84 4.09 -9.88 -16.65
C LYS A 84 4.07 -8.46 -17.22
N ARG A 85 2.87 -7.86 -17.39
CA ARG A 85 2.73 -6.49 -17.89
C ARG A 85 3.42 -5.47 -16.97
N LEU A 86 3.18 -5.57 -15.66
CA LEU A 86 3.74 -4.66 -14.67
C LEU A 86 5.27 -4.79 -14.58
N LEU A 87 5.80 -6.01 -14.53
CA LEU A 87 7.26 -6.23 -14.53
C LEU A 87 7.92 -5.67 -15.79
N LYS A 88 7.33 -5.88 -16.97
CA LYS A 88 7.85 -5.32 -18.22
C LYS A 88 7.84 -3.79 -18.20
N HIS A 89 6.80 -3.18 -17.64
CA HIS A 89 6.71 -1.73 -17.50
C HIS A 89 7.80 -1.19 -16.56
N GLU A 90 8.02 -1.82 -15.40
CA GLU A 90 9.07 -1.45 -14.45
C GLU A 90 10.47 -1.60 -15.07
N GLU A 91 10.76 -2.70 -15.75
CA GLU A 91 12.05 -2.90 -16.45
C GLU A 91 12.27 -1.82 -17.52
N SER A 92 11.24 -1.44 -18.26
CA SER A 92 11.31 -0.36 -19.25
C SER A 92 11.57 0.99 -18.59
N SER A 93 10.95 1.26 -17.44
CA SER A 93 11.14 2.49 -16.67
C SER A 93 12.58 2.60 -16.16
N VAL A 94 13.13 1.52 -15.60
CA VAL A 94 14.54 1.45 -15.17
C VAL A 94 15.47 1.73 -16.34
N TYR A 95 15.23 1.09 -17.49
CA TYR A 95 16.05 1.33 -18.70
C TYR A 95 15.96 2.79 -19.18
N SER A 96 14.77 3.39 -19.16
CA SER A 96 14.59 4.78 -19.60
C SER A 96 15.37 5.79 -18.74
N ILE A 97 15.45 5.52 -17.43
CA ILE A 97 16.13 6.39 -16.46
C ILE A 97 17.65 6.17 -16.49
N PHE A 98 18.10 4.93 -16.38
CA PHE A 98 19.51 4.61 -16.19
C PHE A 98 20.25 4.26 -17.50
N LYS A 99 19.52 4.11 -18.63
CA LYS A 99 20.05 3.65 -19.93
C LYS A 99 20.77 2.29 -19.84
N LYS A 100 20.44 1.50 -18.83
CA LYS A 100 20.95 0.15 -18.59
C LYS A 100 19.82 -0.80 -18.22
N PRO A 101 19.91 -2.09 -18.59
CA PRO A 101 18.92 -3.06 -18.19
C PRO A 101 18.92 -3.25 -16.66
N ALA A 102 17.77 -3.60 -16.11
CA ALA A 102 17.63 -3.90 -14.69
C ALA A 102 18.50 -5.10 -14.30
N THR A 103 19.24 -4.97 -13.21
CA THR A 103 20.05 -6.04 -12.63
C THR A 103 19.17 -7.14 -12.04
N ASP A 104 19.72 -8.32 -11.79
CA ASP A 104 18.96 -9.43 -11.16
C ASP A 104 18.49 -9.08 -9.74
N SER A 105 19.25 -8.27 -9.02
CA SER A 105 18.86 -7.75 -7.71
C SER A 105 17.64 -6.83 -7.83
N GLN A 106 17.65 -5.88 -8.77
CA GLN A 106 16.52 -4.99 -9.04
C GLN A 106 15.28 -5.78 -9.49
N LYS A 107 15.42 -6.76 -10.37
CA LYS A 107 14.33 -7.63 -10.80
C LYS A 107 13.74 -8.43 -9.65
N ARG A 108 14.56 -8.94 -8.72
CA ARG A 108 14.07 -9.61 -7.51
C ARG A 108 13.29 -8.66 -6.61
N LYS A 109 13.78 -7.45 -6.40
CA LYS A 109 13.11 -6.41 -5.63
C LYS A 109 11.76 -6.06 -6.26
N MET A 110 11.71 -5.78 -7.56
CA MET A 110 10.46 -5.51 -8.29
C MET A 110 9.42 -6.61 -8.10
N LYS A 111 9.83 -7.88 -8.24
CA LYS A 111 8.94 -9.03 -8.01
C LYS A 111 8.42 -9.07 -6.57
N HIS A 112 9.30 -8.83 -5.60
CA HIS A 112 8.92 -8.79 -4.20
C HIS A 112 7.94 -7.65 -3.90
N ASP A 113 8.21 -6.44 -4.41
CA ASP A 113 7.36 -5.27 -4.18
C ASP A 113 5.99 -5.41 -4.85
N LEU A 114 5.95 -5.95 -6.07
CA LEU A 114 4.70 -6.28 -6.74
C LEU A 114 3.89 -7.33 -5.97
N PHE A 115 4.57 -8.33 -5.42
CA PHE A 115 3.94 -9.31 -4.56
C PHE A 115 3.29 -8.68 -3.32
N LYS A 116 4.03 -7.86 -2.61
CA LYS A 116 3.50 -7.16 -1.43
C LYS A 116 2.34 -6.24 -1.80
N ALA A 117 2.39 -5.60 -2.95
CA ALA A 117 1.29 -4.77 -3.44
C ALA A 117 0.01 -5.59 -3.70
N LEU A 118 0.13 -6.75 -4.34
CA LEU A 118 -1.00 -7.65 -4.57
C LEU A 118 -1.57 -8.23 -3.26
N GLU A 119 -0.72 -8.53 -2.28
CA GLU A 119 -1.14 -8.97 -0.95
C GLU A 119 -1.99 -7.90 -0.26
N ILE A 120 -1.49 -6.66 -0.22
CA ILE A 120 -2.19 -5.52 0.37
C ILE A 120 -3.50 -5.25 -0.37
N LYS A 121 -3.46 -5.21 -1.70
CA LYS A 121 -4.64 -5.02 -2.56
C LYS A 121 -5.73 -6.05 -2.25
N ASN A 122 -5.38 -7.33 -2.22
CA ASN A 122 -6.33 -8.39 -1.94
C ASN A 122 -6.89 -8.32 -0.51
N TYR A 123 -6.09 -7.89 0.46
CA TYR A 123 -6.58 -7.69 1.82
C TYR A 123 -7.61 -6.56 1.87
N ILE A 124 -7.30 -5.41 1.25
CA ILE A 124 -8.20 -4.26 1.19
C ILE A 124 -9.51 -4.65 0.49
N GLU A 125 -9.42 -5.28 -0.68
CA GLU A 125 -10.58 -5.73 -1.46
C GLU A 125 -11.52 -6.64 -0.65
N LYS A 126 -10.96 -7.61 0.08
CA LYS A 126 -11.76 -8.62 0.78
C LYS A 126 -12.25 -8.18 2.16
N LYS A 127 -11.50 -7.31 2.84
CA LYS A 127 -11.74 -7.02 4.27
C LYS A 127 -12.17 -5.58 4.53
N ILE A 128 -11.80 -4.64 3.67
CA ILE A 128 -12.06 -3.21 3.89
C ILE A 128 -13.14 -2.71 2.93
N ILE A 129 -13.00 -2.93 1.63
CA ILE A 129 -13.96 -2.44 0.62
C ILE A 129 -15.43 -2.81 0.94
N PRO A 130 -15.77 -4.05 1.39
CA PRO A 130 -17.15 -4.38 1.72
C PRO A 130 -17.78 -3.55 2.84
N LYS A 131 -16.94 -2.83 3.60
CA LYS A 131 -17.36 -1.97 4.73
C LYS A 131 -17.31 -0.48 4.39
N THR A 132 -16.88 -0.12 3.18
CA THR A 132 -16.79 1.27 2.71
C THR A 132 -17.96 1.61 1.81
N GLY A 133 -18.19 2.89 1.62
CA GLY A 133 -19.13 3.39 0.60
C GLY A 133 -18.53 3.33 -0.80
N THR A 134 -19.18 3.97 -1.76
CA THR A 134 -18.77 3.99 -3.17
C THR A 134 -17.69 5.04 -3.48
N ASN A 135 -17.48 6.03 -2.61
CA ASN A 135 -16.51 7.09 -2.80
C ASN A 135 -15.27 6.85 -1.93
N VAL A 136 -14.36 6.03 -2.42
CA VAL A 136 -13.16 5.58 -1.70
C VAL A 136 -11.92 6.27 -2.24
N ILE A 137 -11.11 6.84 -1.35
CA ILE A 137 -9.78 7.36 -1.63
C ILE A 137 -8.77 6.52 -0.86
N VAL A 138 -7.76 6.01 -1.56
CA VAL A 138 -6.64 5.29 -0.95
C VAL A 138 -5.45 6.23 -0.84
N TYR A 139 -4.95 6.44 0.37
CA TYR A 139 -3.75 7.23 0.61
C TYR A 139 -2.66 6.35 1.20
N SER A 140 -1.60 6.15 0.46
CA SER A 140 -0.38 5.48 0.92
C SER A 140 0.62 6.49 1.46
N TYR A 141 0.98 6.35 2.73
CA TYR A 141 1.98 7.24 3.34
C TYR A 141 3.39 7.06 2.75
N TRP A 142 3.68 5.90 2.14
CA TRP A 142 4.96 5.59 1.51
C TRP A 142 4.79 5.27 0.03
N GLN A 143 5.71 5.75 -0.79
CA GLN A 143 5.75 5.46 -2.23
C GLN A 143 6.47 4.13 -2.50
N ASN A 144 5.88 3.03 -2.03
CA ASN A 144 6.41 1.67 -2.16
C ASN A 144 5.30 0.70 -2.60
N SER A 145 5.39 -0.56 -2.19
CA SER A 145 4.35 -1.57 -2.46
C SER A 145 2.94 -1.15 -1.98
N SER A 146 2.84 -0.27 -0.98
CA SER A 146 1.54 0.29 -0.55
C SER A 146 0.95 1.24 -1.60
N ALA A 147 1.78 2.11 -2.19
CA ALA A 147 1.34 2.99 -3.29
C ALA A 147 0.91 2.17 -4.52
N LEU A 148 1.70 1.17 -4.88
CA LEU A 148 1.35 0.26 -5.98
C LEU A 148 0.03 -0.47 -5.72
N SER A 149 -0.25 -0.87 -4.47
CA SER A 149 -1.54 -1.48 -4.13
C SER A 149 -2.72 -0.54 -4.37
N GLY A 150 -2.56 0.75 -4.09
CA GLY A 150 -3.56 1.79 -4.37
C GLY A 150 -3.82 1.94 -5.88
N ILE A 151 -2.76 1.93 -6.69
CA ILE A 151 -2.88 1.95 -8.16
C ILE A 151 -3.64 0.73 -8.66
N LEU A 152 -3.33 -0.46 -8.15
CA LEU A 152 -4.01 -1.71 -8.51
C LEU A 152 -5.51 -1.69 -8.12
N LEU A 153 -5.85 -1.12 -6.96
CA LEU A 153 -7.25 -0.93 -6.54
C LEU A 153 -7.99 0.03 -7.49
N LYS A 154 -7.33 1.10 -7.92
CA LYS A 154 -7.91 2.06 -8.87
C LYS A 154 -8.11 1.45 -10.26
N GLU A 155 -7.16 0.66 -10.77
CA GLU A 155 -7.33 -0.09 -12.03
C GLU A 155 -8.54 -1.04 -11.96
N ASP A 156 -8.77 -1.68 -10.81
CA ASP A 156 -9.90 -2.58 -10.59
C ASP A 156 -11.21 -1.84 -10.24
N LYS A 157 -11.20 -0.50 -10.29
CA LYS A 157 -12.35 0.38 -9.97
C LYS A 157 -12.89 0.20 -8.54
N LEU A 158 -12.03 -0.22 -7.61
CA LEU A 158 -12.34 -0.41 -6.20
C LEU A 158 -12.10 0.86 -5.36
N CYS A 159 -11.47 1.88 -5.93
CA CYS A 159 -11.38 3.21 -5.36
C CYS A 159 -11.42 4.28 -6.46
N ASN A 160 -11.81 5.49 -6.08
CA ASN A 160 -11.92 6.65 -6.98
C ASN A 160 -10.56 7.29 -7.23
N GLN A 161 -9.73 7.35 -6.18
CA GLN A 161 -8.40 7.95 -6.25
C GLN A 161 -7.40 7.12 -5.44
N ALA A 162 -6.16 7.08 -5.94
CA ALA A 162 -5.00 6.56 -5.23
C ALA A 162 -3.95 7.66 -5.15
N ILE A 163 -3.55 8.01 -3.94
CA ILE A 163 -2.58 9.07 -3.63
C ILE A 163 -1.43 8.43 -2.88
N SER A 164 -0.22 8.87 -3.14
CA SER A 164 0.93 8.47 -2.33
C SER A 164 1.79 9.68 -1.99
N ARG A 165 2.44 9.62 -0.83
CA ARG A 165 3.45 10.59 -0.42
C ARG A 165 4.82 10.04 -0.76
N ALA A 166 5.63 10.85 -1.45
CA ALA A 166 7.04 10.56 -1.66
C ALA A 166 7.84 11.18 -0.52
N HIS A 167 8.70 10.40 0.10
CA HIS A 167 9.67 10.86 1.08
C HIS A 167 11.06 10.98 0.44
N ARG A 168 12.01 11.61 1.12
CA ARG A 168 13.37 11.78 0.61
C ARG A 168 13.99 10.46 0.15
N GLY A 169 13.82 9.36 0.91
CA GLY A 169 14.32 8.04 0.55
C GLY A 169 13.65 7.41 -0.67
N ASP A 170 12.46 7.90 -1.08
CA ASP A 170 11.77 7.44 -2.29
C ASP A 170 12.25 8.19 -3.54
N LEU A 171 12.78 9.41 -3.38
CA LEU A 171 13.15 10.32 -4.46
C LEU A 171 14.64 10.25 -4.81
N TYR A 172 15.48 9.95 -3.83
CA TYR A 172 16.91 9.84 -4.02
C TYR A 172 17.31 8.36 -3.98
N PHE A 173 17.59 7.81 -5.16
CA PHE A 173 18.34 6.56 -5.23
C PHE A 173 19.75 6.87 -4.79
N ASP A 174 20.07 6.62 -3.53
CA ASP A 174 21.46 6.64 -3.10
C ASP A 174 22.20 5.62 -3.95
N VAL A 175 23.03 6.14 -4.82
CA VAL A 175 24.03 5.38 -5.56
C VAL A 175 25.09 5.03 -4.52
N GLN A 176 24.87 3.93 -3.79
CA GLN A 176 25.91 3.25 -3.03
C GLN A 176 26.48 2.12 -3.84
#